data_e579fb4d282ab6eab072b17c785638e6
#
_entry.id   e579fb4d282ab6eab072b17c785638e6
#
_cell.length_a   1.000
_cell.length_b   1.000
_cell.length_c   1.000
_cell.angle_alpha   90.00
_cell.angle_beta   90.00
_cell.angle_gamma   90.00
#
_symmetry.space_group_name_H-M   'P 1'
#
loop_
_entity.id
_entity.type
_entity.pdbx_description
1 polymer ?
#
loop_
_entity_poly.entity_id
_entity_poly.type
_entity_poly.pdbx_seq_one_letter_code
_entity_poly.pdbx_strand_id
1 'polypeptide(L)'
;ICGGLVLGFRNVIDSIDLFENGTKTLVEISQFWAGVDSFLWLIGEAVFHLLPVGIVWSITKKMGTTQILGIILGLTLVSSQLLNGFNVASTPADEIPVWDFGFAKVQMIGYQGQVIAAMMAGFVLVYLEKFFKKICPEVISMIVVPFCSLVPAVFIAHMVVGPIGWTIGNAIGDVVYAGLTSDFRFLFAAVFGLLYAPLVMTGLHHMTNAIDSQLLNTPAQSTILWPMIALSNIAQGSSVLAMSVLQKKNERAQQVNVPACISCYLGVTEPALFGVNLKYVFPLVCGMIGSCCAAMISVGFGVEALSIGVGGLPGILSIKAQYYPIFLLAMAVAIVVPFILTFIVGRIKLSKEDRFGRENAVKSMETDGKDDKNISGAVSDKAEGSRAGKARAAEVKELKSILDGKVIPITDVQDEVFSQKIMGDGVAIEPSNTVVTAPADCDVSVVMADTGHACGLTLANGVELLIHVGVDTVDMGGDGFKLLVKEGDHVRAGEPLIEFDPEKIRAAGHPCTTMLIVTGEGSAAGITM
;
A
#
# COMPACT_ATOMS: atom_id res chain seq x y z
N ILE A 1 4.90 10.42 -4.18
CA ILE A 1 5.74 9.92 -5.28
C ILE A 1 6.11 11.07 -6.22
N CYS A 2 5.13 11.75 -6.87
CA CYS A 2 5.44 12.85 -7.82
C CYS A 2 6.30 13.96 -7.19
N GLY A 3 5.93 14.47 -6.01
CA GLY A 3 6.70 15.50 -5.31
C GLY A 3 8.14 15.07 -5.01
N GLY A 4 8.34 13.82 -4.57
CA GLY A 4 9.66 13.28 -4.32
C GLY A 4 10.52 13.12 -5.59
N LEU A 5 9.92 12.74 -6.74
CA LEU A 5 10.63 12.71 -8.02
C LEU A 5 11.07 14.10 -8.46
N VAL A 6 10.20 15.09 -8.31
CA VAL A 6 10.50 16.50 -8.64
C VAL A 6 11.65 17.02 -7.78
N LEU A 7 11.62 16.80 -6.46
CA LEU A 7 12.71 17.18 -5.55
C LEU A 7 14.01 16.40 -5.84
N GLY A 8 13.90 15.11 -6.19
CA GLY A 8 15.05 14.31 -6.58
C GLY A 8 15.72 14.84 -7.86
N PHE A 9 14.94 15.18 -8.89
CA PHE A 9 15.47 15.79 -10.10
C PHE A 9 16.11 17.16 -9.84
N ARG A 10 15.44 18.00 -9.02
CA ARG A 10 15.98 19.25 -8.54
C ARG A 10 17.34 19.06 -7.84
N ASN A 11 17.44 18.09 -6.92
CA ASN A 11 18.70 17.79 -6.23
C ASN A 11 19.85 17.47 -7.20
N VAL A 12 19.57 16.77 -8.30
CA VAL A 12 20.60 16.47 -9.31
C VAL A 12 21.13 17.72 -9.97
N ILE A 13 20.27 18.66 -10.37
CA ILE A 13 20.70 19.88 -11.07
C ILE A 13 21.35 20.92 -10.14
N ASP A 14 21.02 20.90 -8.85
CA ASP A 14 21.49 21.84 -7.83
C ASP A 14 22.72 21.36 -7.04
N SER A 15 22.95 20.03 -6.98
CA SER A 15 24.00 19.46 -6.11
C SER A 15 25.18 18.86 -6.85
N ILE A 16 25.14 18.71 -8.18
CA ILE A 16 26.24 18.10 -8.92
C ILE A 16 27.12 19.15 -9.55
N ASP A 17 28.36 19.26 -9.04
CA ASP A 17 29.39 20.15 -9.56
C ASP A 17 30.02 19.56 -10.83
N LEU A 18 29.44 19.88 -12.00
CA LEU A 18 29.90 19.37 -13.31
C LEU A 18 30.67 20.43 -14.13
N PHE A 19 30.61 21.70 -13.76
CA PHE A 19 31.09 22.81 -14.56
C PHE A 19 32.28 23.53 -13.89
N GLU A 20 33.02 24.33 -14.65
CA GLU A 20 34.23 25.06 -14.18
C GLU A 20 35.22 24.17 -13.40
N ASN A 21 35.58 23.03 -13.98
CA ASN A 21 36.48 22.02 -13.38
C ASN A 21 35.90 21.35 -12.12
N GLY A 22 34.58 21.23 -12.00
CA GLY A 22 33.94 20.57 -10.86
C GLY A 22 33.79 21.49 -9.64
N THR A 23 33.53 22.76 -9.86
CA THR A 23 33.34 23.77 -8.79
C THR A 23 31.97 24.44 -8.83
N LYS A 24 31.20 24.26 -9.92
CA LYS A 24 29.88 24.88 -10.07
C LYS A 24 28.81 23.91 -10.54
N THR A 25 27.62 24.12 -10.02
CA THR A 25 26.40 23.39 -10.41
C THR A 25 25.80 23.95 -11.69
N LEU A 26 24.85 23.21 -12.26
CA LEU A 26 24.11 23.65 -13.43
C LEU A 26 23.27 24.91 -13.14
N VAL A 27 22.75 25.02 -11.91
CA VAL A 27 21.94 26.15 -11.42
C VAL A 27 22.80 27.43 -11.34
N GLU A 28 24.04 27.33 -10.89
CA GLU A 28 24.94 28.49 -10.73
C GLU A 28 25.44 29.07 -12.06
N ILE A 29 25.54 28.25 -13.11
CA ILE A 29 26.07 28.70 -14.40
C ILE A 29 24.98 29.17 -15.38
N SER A 30 23.70 28.83 -15.14
CA SER A 30 22.63 29.06 -16.08
C SER A 30 21.39 29.66 -15.41
N GLN A 31 21.07 30.91 -15.79
CA GLN A 31 19.85 31.58 -15.32
C GLN A 31 18.57 30.80 -15.66
N PHE A 32 18.55 30.08 -16.82
CA PHE A 32 17.42 29.22 -17.18
C PHE A 32 17.24 28.08 -16.17
N TRP A 33 18.33 27.37 -15.82
CA TRP A 33 18.27 26.27 -14.87
C TRP A 33 18.03 26.75 -13.44
N ALA A 34 18.47 27.94 -13.05
CA ALA A 34 18.09 28.57 -11.80
C ALA A 34 16.60 28.85 -11.71
N GLY A 35 15.99 29.29 -12.83
CA GLY A 35 14.53 29.43 -12.94
C GLY A 35 13.78 28.09 -12.85
N VAL A 36 14.29 27.06 -13.53
CA VAL A 36 13.73 25.70 -13.47
C VAL A 36 13.84 25.14 -12.04
N ASP A 37 14.98 25.30 -11.36
CA ASP A 37 15.18 24.89 -9.98
C ASP A 37 14.14 25.51 -9.04
N SER A 38 13.98 26.83 -9.09
CA SER A 38 12.99 27.55 -8.30
C SER A 38 11.55 27.09 -8.57
N PHE A 39 11.22 26.81 -9.84
CA PHE A 39 9.90 26.30 -10.22
C PHE A 39 9.65 24.87 -9.71
N LEU A 40 10.65 23.99 -9.81
CA LEU A 40 10.57 22.63 -9.29
C LEU A 40 10.49 22.61 -7.76
N TRP A 41 11.17 23.54 -7.11
CA TRP A 41 11.05 23.73 -5.65
C TRP A 41 9.61 24.02 -5.23
N LEU A 42 8.93 24.94 -5.93
CA LEU A 42 7.52 25.25 -5.64
C LEU A 42 6.63 24.00 -5.68
N ILE A 43 6.82 23.12 -6.66
CA ILE A 43 6.03 21.90 -6.81
C ILE A 43 6.36 20.88 -5.71
N GLY A 44 7.65 20.66 -5.45
CA GLY A 44 8.12 19.68 -4.47
C GLY A 44 7.80 20.10 -3.04
N GLU A 45 8.02 21.38 -2.71
CA GLU A 45 7.80 21.94 -1.38
C GLU A 45 6.33 21.92 -0.97
N ALA A 46 5.42 22.21 -1.92
CA ALA A 46 3.98 22.26 -1.63
C ALA A 46 3.46 20.95 -0.97
N VAL A 47 3.97 19.80 -1.38
CA VAL A 47 3.58 18.50 -0.81
C VAL A 47 4.01 18.37 0.64
N PHE A 48 5.24 18.77 0.97
CA PHE A 48 5.81 18.59 2.31
C PHE A 48 5.37 19.69 3.27
N HIS A 49 5.29 20.93 2.81
CA HIS A 49 4.84 22.05 3.63
C HIS A 49 3.36 21.96 3.98
N LEU A 50 2.51 21.47 3.07
CA LEU A 50 1.08 21.29 3.28
C LEU A 50 0.70 19.90 3.81
N LEU A 51 1.67 19.07 4.15
CA LEU A 51 1.43 17.73 4.69
C LEU A 51 0.43 17.70 5.87
N PRO A 52 0.50 18.63 6.87
CA PRO A 52 -0.47 18.70 7.95
C PRO A 52 -1.91 18.84 7.47
N VAL A 53 -2.17 19.57 6.38
CA VAL A 53 -3.50 19.74 5.80
C VAL A 53 -4.06 18.40 5.34
N GLY A 54 -3.24 17.63 4.60
CA GLY A 54 -3.60 16.30 4.12
C GLY A 54 -3.86 15.30 5.26
N ILE A 55 -3.05 15.37 6.33
CA ILE A 55 -3.20 14.50 7.50
C ILE A 55 -4.52 14.78 8.22
N VAL A 56 -4.81 16.04 8.57
CA VAL A 56 -6.03 16.41 9.28
C VAL A 56 -7.27 16.13 8.44
N TRP A 57 -7.24 16.42 7.13
CA TRP A 57 -8.30 16.03 6.20
C TRP A 57 -8.54 14.52 6.18
N SER A 58 -7.47 13.72 6.10
CA SER A 58 -7.58 12.25 6.10
C SER A 58 -8.20 11.71 7.39
N ILE A 59 -7.85 12.29 8.56
CA ILE A 59 -8.40 11.91 9.86
C ILE A 59 -9.90 12.24 9.92
N THR A 60 -10.31 13.45 9.53
CA THR A 60 -11.73 13.84 9.51
C THR A 60 -12.54 12.96 8.58
N LYS A 61 -11.99 12.61 7.39
CA LYS A 61 -12.61 11.69 6.45
C LYS A 61 -12.80 10.28 7.04
N LYS A 62 -11.73 9.70 7.59
CA LYS A 62 -11.78 8.34 8.18
C LYS A 62 -12.64 8.24 9.43
N MET A 63 -12.76 9.32 10.20
CA MET A 63 -13.56 9.36 11.43
C MET A 63 -15.01 9.80 11.20
N GLY A 64 -15.43 10.01 9.93
CA GLY A 64 -16.80 10.38 9.56
C GLY A 64 -17.23 11.76 10.05
N THR A 65 -16.31 12.74 10.07
CA THR A 65 -16.57 14.12 10.47
C THR A 65 -16.44 15.09 9.29
N THR A 66 -16.68 16.37 9.50
CA THR A 66 -16.74 17.37 8.45
C THR A 66 -15.35 17.67 7.88
N GLN A 67 -15.08 17.18 6.68
CA GLN A 67 -13.75 17.23 6.05
C GLN A 67 -13.21 18.64 5.85
N ILE A 68 -14.06 19.61 5.50
CA ILE A 68 -13.64 21.01 5.30
C ILE A 68 -13.08 21.63 6.59
N LEU A 69 -13.59 21.25 7.76
CA LEU A 69 -13.04 21.71 9.03
C LEU A 69 -11.63 21.18 9.27
N GLY A 70 -11.37 19.94 8.82
CA GLY A 70 -10.03 19.36 8.84
C GLY A 70 -9.05 20.11 7.93
N ILE A 71 -9.48 20.49 6.73
CA ILE A 71 -8.68 21.30 5.82
C ILE A 71 -8.38 22.68 6.46
N ILE A 72 -9.38 23.34 7.02
CA ILE A 72 -9.20 24.66 7.66
C ILE A 72 -8.24 24.57 8.85
N LEU A 73 -8.43 23.60 9.75
CA LEU A 73 -7.48 23.39 10.86
C LEU A 73 -6.06 23.15 10.34
N GLY A 74 -5.89 22.26 9.34
CA GLY A 74 -4.59 21.99 8.74
C GLY A 74 -3.94 23.25 8.15
N LEU A 75 -4.71 24.10 7.47
CA LEU A 75 -4.22 25.39 6.95
C LEU A 75 -3.77 26.35 8.06
N THR A 76 -4.42 26.34 9.23
CA THR A 76 -3.94 27.15 10.37
C THR A 76 -2.60 26.66 10.88
N LEU A 77 -2.35 25.33 10.85
CA LEU A 77 -1.08 24.75 11.29
C LEU A 77 0.11 25.14 10.41
N VAL A 78 -0.12 25.44 9.13
CA VAL A 78 0.92 25.77 8.14
C VAL A 78 0.81 27.21 7.62
N SER A 79 0.09 28.06 8.33
CA SER A 79 -0.13 29.47 7.94
C SER A 79 1.18 30.23 7.78
N SER A 80 1.25 31.06 6.74
CA SER A 80 2.40 31.97 6.50
C SER A 80 2.60 33.04 7.57
N GLN A 81 1.62 33.23 8.49
CA GLN A 81 1.76 34.11 9.64
C GLN A 81 2.66 33.51 10.75
N LEU A 82 2.92 32.21 10.67
CA LEU A 82 3.76 31.48 11.63
C LEU A 82 5.19 31.39 11.09
N LEU A 83 6.16 31.28 11.99
CA LEU A 83 7.52 30.91 11.63
C LEU A 83 7.49 29.51 11.01
N ASN A 84 8.03 29.36 9.79
CA ASN A 84 8.03 28.07 9.11
C ASN A 84 8.73 26.99 9.94
N GLY A 85 8.10 25.82 10.08
CA GLY A 85 8.60 24.70 10.89
C GLY A 85 10.01 24.24 10.52
N PHE A 86 10.38 24.29 9.24
CA PHE A 86 11.75 23.95 8.78
C PHE A 86 12.80 24.99 9.18
N ASN A 87 12.41 26.22 9.48
CA ASN A 87 13.34 27.28 9.88
C ASN A 87 13.50 27.42 11.41
N VAL A 88 12.65 26.73 12.20
CA VAL A 88 12.68 26.83 13.67
C VAL A 88 14.05 26.46 14.24
N ALA A 89 14.68 25.40 13.71
CA ALA A 89 15.98 24.92 14.18
C ALA A 89 17.13 25.90 13.91
N SER A 90 17.01 26.78 12.92
CA SER A 90 18.02 27.80 12.55
C SER A 90 17.73 29.18 13.11
N THR A 91 16.54 29.41 13.72
CA THR A 91 16.12 30.71 14.26
C THR A 91 16.45 30.80 15.75
N PRO A 92 17.16 31.84 16.22
CA PRO A 92 17.39 32.07 17.64
C PRO A 92 16.08 32.15 18.44
N ALA A 93 16.05 31.61 19.65
CA ALA A 93 14.84 31.49 20.44
C ALA A 93 14.16 32.83 20.79
N ASP A 94 14.94 33.90 20.85
CA ASP A 94 14.50 35.29 21.12
C ASP A 94 13.90 35.97 19.87
N GLU A 95 14.18 35.46 18.67
CA GLU A 95 13.63 35.96 17.42
C GLU A 95 12.32 35.26 17.02
N ILE A 96 11.94 34.17 17.69
CA ILE A 96 10.69 33.45 17.41
C ILE A 96 9.51 34.32 17.85
N PRO A 97 8.57 34.69 16.94
CA PRO A 97 7.41 35.50 17.30
C PRO A 97 6.51 34.76 18.30
N VAL A 98 5.88 35.48 19.19
CA VAL A 98 5.02 34.92 20.24
C VAL A 98 3.67 35.62 20.32
N TRP A 99 2.62 34.86 20.59
CA TRP A 99 1.35 35.38 21.05
C TRP A 99 1.45 35.57 22.57
N ASP A 100 1.27 36.82 23.05
CA ASP A 100 1.21 37.13 24.48
C ASP A 100 -0.25 37.33 24.89
N PHE A 101 -0.82 36.35 25.57
CA PHE A 101 -2.18 36.38 26.09
C PHE A 101 -2.24 36.98 27.52
N GLY A 102 -1.12 37.46 28.06
CA GLY A 102 -1.01 37.95 29.43
C GLY A 102 -0.87 36.83 30.47
N PHE A 103 -1.61 35.76 30.35
CA PHE A 103 -1.50 34.55 31.20
C PHE A 103 -0.58 33.48 30.63
N ALA A 104 -0.31 33.48 29.32
CA ALA A 104 0.57 32.54 28.65
C ALA A 104 1.21 33.19 27.42
N LYS A 105 2.47 32.83 27.16
CA LYS A 105 3.17 33.15 25.90
C LYS A 105 3.28 31.89 25.06
N VAL A 106 2.81 31.96 23.83
CA VAL A 106 2.83 30.82 22.90
C VAL A 106 3.63 31.19 21.67
N GLN A 107 4.61 30.39 21.32
CA GLN A 107 5.44 30.62 20.14
C GLN A 107 4.62 30.44 18.86
N MET A 108 4.77 31.38 17.93
CA MET A 108 4.09 31.36 16.63
C MET A 108 4.88 30.45 15.66
N ILE A 109 4.88 29.16 15.92
CA ILE A 109 5.59 28.14 15.14
C ILE A 109 4.60 27.43 14.22
N GLY A 110 4.98 27.29 12.96
CA GLY A 110 4.27 26.48 11.98
C GLY A 110 4.66 24.99 12.10
N TYR A 111 3.73 24.13 11.75
CA TYR A 111 3.88 22.68 11.87
C TYR A 111 4.13 22.01 10.51
N GLN A 112 4.79 22.70 9.57
CA GLN A 112 5.22 22.13 8.30
C GLN A 112 6.09 20.89 8.55
N GLY A 113 5.80 19.79 7.86
CA GLY A 113 6.48 18.51 8.07
C GLY A 113 6.17 17.78 9.39
N GLN A 114 5.43 18.38 10.32
CA GLN A 114 5.15 17.81 11.65
C GLN A 114 3.93 16.87 11.64
N VAL A 115 4.17 15.59 11.43
CA VAL A 115 3.11 14.57 11.31
C VAL A 115 2.38 14.36 12.63
N ILE A 116 3.11 14.21 13.73
CA ILE A 116 2.54 13.87 15.06
C ILE A 116 1.67 15.02 15.57
N ALA A 117 2.15 16.26 15.50
CA ALA A 117 1.39 17.43 15.90
C ALA A 117 0.09 17.57 15.09
N ALA A 118 0.16 17.37 13.75
CA ALA A 118 -1.00 17.39 12.88
C ALA A 118 -2.01 16.28 13.20
N MET A 119 -1.54 15.07 13.49
CA MET A 119 -2.41 13.97 13.91
C MET A 119 -3.14 14.27 15.21
N MET A 120 -2.42 14.74 16.23
CA MET A 120 -3.01 15.09 17.52
C MET A 120 -4.05 16.21 17.38
N ALA A 121 -3.75 17.26 16.59
CA ALA A 121 -4.70 18.34 16.30
C ALA A 121 -5.95 17.83 15.57
N GLY A 122 -5.78 16.94 14.61
CA GLY A 122 -6.89 16.30 13.88
C GLY A 122 -7.82 15.52 14.79
N PHE A 123 -7.28 14.73 15.71
CA PHE A 123 -8.09 14.00 16.70
C PHE A 123 -8.85 14.95 17.64
N VAL A 124 -8.20 16.03 18.11
CA VAL A 124 -8.89 17.05 18.93
C VAL A 124 -10.10 17.60 18.19
N LEU A 125 -9.96 18.01 16.93
CA LEU A 125 -11.06 18.51 16.11
C LEU A 125 -12.20 17.49 16.00
N VAL A 126 -11.87 16.25 15.67
CA VAL A 126 -12.86 15.16 15.48
C VAL A 126 -13.66 14.91 16.76
N TYR A 127 -12.99 14.83 17.91
CA TYR A 127 -13.68 14.58 19.17
C TYR A 127 -14.53 15.79 19.61
N LEU A 128 -14.06 17.02 19.41
CA LEU A 128 -14.86 18.23 19.66
C LEU A 128 -16.08 18.28 18.75
N GLU A 129 -15.93 17.99 17.45
CA GLU A 129 -17.06 17.98 16.53
C GLU A 129 -18.10 16.93 16.92
N LYS A 130 -17.68 15.70 17.22
CA LYS A 130 -18.58 14.63 17.70
C LYS A 130 -19.27 15.00 18.99
N PHE A 131 -18.56 15.65 19.92
CA PHE A 131 -19.13 16.12 21.18
C PHE A 131 -20.21 17.19 20.95
N PHE A 132 -19.91 18.23 20.16
CA PHE A 132 -20.88 19.30 19.90
C PHE A 132 -22.05 18.83 19.04
N LYS A 133 -21.86 17.92 18.08
CA LYS A 133 -22.97 17.28 17.34
C LYS A 133 -23.95 16.54 18.25
N LYS A 134 -23.47 15.96 19.36
CA LYS A 134 -24.33 15.22 20.30
C LYS A 134 -25.20 16.13 21.19
N ILE A 135 -24.75 17.33 21.50
CA ILE A 135 -25.42 18.24 22.45
C ILE A 135 -26.17 19.39 21.76
N CYS A 136 -25.78 19.74 20.54
CA CYS A 136 -26.37 20.88 19.84
C CYS A 136 -27.73 20.51 19.21
N PRO A 137 -28.79 21.32 19.40
CA PRO A 137 -30.05 21.15 18.71
C PRO A 137 -29.89 21.25 17.18
N GLU A 138 -30.63 20.44 16.42
CA GLU A 138 -30.53 20.39 14.96
C GLU A 138 -30.69 21.73 14.26
N VAL A 139 -31.62 22.57 14.77
CA VAL A 139 -31.94 23.89 14.20
C VAL A 139 -30.76 24.83 14.09
N ILE A 140 -29.79 24.77 15.02
CA ILE A 140 -28.61 25.65 15.06
C ILE A 140 -27.30 24.90 14.80
N SER A 141 -27.39 23.59 14.64
CA SER A 141 -26.23 22.68 14.50
C SER A 141 -25.30 23.08 13.35
N MET A 142 -25.86 23.52 12.24
CA MET A 142 -25.11 23.90 11.03
C MET A 142 -24.11 25.07 11.28
N ILE A 143 -24.39 25.95 12.23
CA ILE A 143 -23.54 27.11 12.57
C ILE A 143 -22.73 26.84 13.83
N VAL A 144 -23.38 26.33 14.88
CA VAL A 144 -22.77 26.16 16.20
C VAL A 144 -21.71 25.07 16.23
N VAL A 145 -21.98 23.91 15.60
CA VAL A 145 -21.06 22.79 15.64
C VAL A 145 -19.71 23.12 14.97
N PRO A 146 -19.66 23.64 13.71
CA PRO A 146 -18.39 24.01 13.11
C PRO A 146 -17.62 25.07 13.92
N PHE A 147 -18.31 26.10 14.42
CA PHE A 147 -17.68 27.17 15.19
C PHE A 147 -17.13 26.66 16.52
N CYS A 148 -17.94 25.95 17.30
CA CYS A 148 -17.55 25.45 18.62
C CYS A 148 -16.55 24.27 18.55
N SER A 149 -16.42 23.59 17.42
CA SER A 149 -15.40 22.57 17.25
C SER A 149 -14.09 23.14 16.71
N LEU A 150 -14.14 23.98 15.67
CA LEU A 150 -12.95 24.48 15.00
C LEU A 150 -12.17 25.48 15.86
N VAL A 151 -12.83 26.50 16.42
CA VAL A 151 -12.13 27.57 17.17
C VAL A 151 -11.39 27.01 18.39
N PRO A 152 -12.02 26.18 19.26
CA PRO A 152 -11.29 25.56 20.36
C PRO A 152 -10.22 24.56 19.85
N ALA A 153 -10.46 23.86 18.73
CA ALA A 153 -9.47 22.94 18.17
C ALA A 153 -8.21 23.67 17.72
N VAL A 154 -8.33 24.82 17.04
CA VAL A 154 -7.19 25.67 16.64
C VAL A 154 -6.43 26.15 17.88
N PHE A 155 -7.14 26.63 18.87
CA PHE A 155 -6.54 27.10 20.12
C PHE A 155 -5.77 25.98 20.84
N ILE A 156 -6.40 24.82 21.03
CA ILE A 156 -5.76 23.66 21.68
C ILE A 156 -4.59 23.14 20.82
N ALA A 157 -4.72 23.18 19.49
CA ALA A 157 -3.68 22.75 18.59
C ALA A 157 -2.40 23.57 18.73
N HIS A 158 -2.51 24.90 18.79
CA HIS A 158 -1.32 25.75 18.90
C HIS A 158 -0.79 25.89 20.33
N MET A 159 -1.65 25.87 21.35
CA MET A 159 -1.23 26.07 22.74
C MET A 159 -0.77 24.80 23.44
N VAL A 160 -1.35 23.64 23.10
CA VAL A 160 -1.17 22.41 23.89
C VAL A 160 -0.63 21.26 23.03
N VAL A 161 -1.46 20.74 22.13
CA VAL A 161 -1.11 19.48 21.44
C VAL A 161 -0.03 19.66 20.39
N GLY A 162 0.07 20.82 19.77
CA GLY A 162 1.12 21.13 18.81
C GLY A 162 2.50 21.11 19.46
N PRO A 163 2.77 21.90 20.52
CA PRO A 163 4.03 21.84 21.25
C PRO A 163 4.36 20.46 21.82
N ILE A 164 3.37 19.73 22.34
CA ILE A 164 3.55 18.36 22.81
C ILE A 164 3.94 17.43 21.63
N GLY A 165 3.21 17.49 20.52
CA GLY A 165 3.50 16.71 19.33
C GLY A 165 4.88 17.01 18.75
N TRP A 166 5.29 18.28 18.76
CA TRP A 166 6.64 18.70 18.38
C TRP A 166 7.70 18.09 19.28
N THR A 167 7.53 18.17 20.60
CA THR A 167 8.47 17.59 21.57
C THR A 167 8.59 16.07 21.42
N ILE A 168 7.46 15.38 21.23
CA ILE A 168 7.44 13.92 21.00
C ILE A 168 8.17 13.59 19.68
N GLY A 169 7.86 14.36 18.61
CA GLY A 169 8.48 14.17 17.30
C GLY A 169 10.00 14.33 17.36
N ASN A 170 10.49 15.39 18.00
CA ASN A 170 11.92 15.62 18.19
C ASN A 170 12.57 14.50 19.02
N ALA A 171 11.96 14.11 20.15
CA ALA A 171 12.50 13.04 20.98
C ALA A 171 12.64 11.71 20.21
N ILE A 172 11.66 11.38 19.35
CA ILE A 172 11.75 10.19 18.48
C ILE A 172 12.88 10.37 17.47
N GLY A 173 12.97 11.53 16.82
CA GLY A 173 14.03 11.84 15.87
C GLY A 173 15.43 11.74 16.51
N ASP A 174 15.61 12.30 17.71
CA ASP A 174 16.85 12.27 18.47
C ASP A 174 17.27 10.84 18.85
N VAL A 175 16.33 10.00 19.30
CA VAL A 175 16.60 8.59 19.62
C VAL A 175 17.03 7.81 18.38
N VAL A 176 16.34 8.00 17.25
CA VAL A 176 16.69 7.33 15.98
C VAL A 176 18.03 7.82 15.48
N TYR A 177 18.26 9.14 15.49
CA TYR A 177 19.52 9.73 15.07
C TYR A 177 20.68 9.26 15.94
N ALA A 178 20.51 9.27 17.27
CA ALA A 178 21.50 8.76 18.21
C ALA A 178 21.82 7.27 17.97
N GLY A 179 20.80 6.45 17.68
CA GLY A 179 20.99 5.04 17.33
C GLY A 179 21.82 4.86 16.06
N LEU A 180 21.51 5.64 15.01
CA LEU A 180 22.17 5.57 13.71
C LEU A 180 23.58 6.20 13.67
N THR A 181 23.92 7.05 14.64
CA THR A 181 25.22 7.72 14.74
C THR A 181 26.12 7.16 15.85
N SER A 182 25.59 6.27 16.71
CA SER A 182 26.33 5.64 17.80
C SER A 182 27.34 4.58 17.32
N ASP A 183 28.14 4.08 18.23
CA ASP A 183 29.05 2.95 17.99
C ASP A 183 28.27 1.67 17.60
N PHE A 184 26.98 1.57 17.97
CA PHE A 184 26.08 0.47 17.63
C PHE A 184 25.32 0.68 16.31
N ARG A 185 25.67 1.71 15.52
CA ARG A 185 24.98 2.07 14.26
C ARG A 185 24.81 0.92 13.29
N PHE A 186 25.81 0.02 13.20
CA PHE A 186 25.71 -1.16 12.32
C PHE A 186 24.63 -2.15 12.77
N LEU A 187 24.50 -2.35 14.10
CA LEU A 187 23.46 -3.22 14.65
C LEU A 187 22.08 -2.61 14.42
N PHE A 188 21.95 -1.30 14.65
CA PHE A 188 20.71 -0.57 14.44
C PHE A 188 20.29 -0.63 12.95
N ALA A 189 21.21 -0.39 12.05
CA ALA A 189 20.99 -0.48 10.60
C ALA A 189 20.62 -1.90 10.17
N ALA A 190 21.30 -2.92 10.72
CA ALA A 190 21.01 -4.32 10.43
C ALA A 190 19.58 -4.70 10.86
N VAL A 191 19.21 -4.34 12.08
CA VAL A 191 17.85 -4.61 12.62
C VAL A 191 16.79 -3.86 11.82
N PHE A 192 17.01 -2.58 11.53
CA PHE A 192 16.06 -1.80 10.74
C PHE A 192 15.91 -2.36 9.33
N GLY A 193 17.02 -2.62 8.62
CA GLY A 193 16.99 -3.19 7.27
C GLY A 193 16.32 -4.57 7.23
N LEU A 194 16.49 -5.39 8.27
CA LEU A 194 15.84 -6.68 8.38
C LEU A 194 14.33 -6.55 8.63
N LEU A 195 13.90 -5.62 9.50
CA LEU A 195 12.51 -5.49 9.94
C LEU A 195 11.66 -4.58 9.07
N TYR A 196 12.25 -3.81 8.15
CA TYR A 196 11.49 -2.84 7.37
C TYR A 196 10.39 -3.50 6.50
N ALA A 197 10.67 -4.61 5.83
CA ALA A 197 9.65 -5.32 5.05
C ALA A 197 8.46 -5.83 5.93
N PRO A 198 8.66 -6.45 7.10
CA PRO A 198 7.60 -6.67 8.07
C PRO A 198 6.83 -5.41 8.49
N LEU A 199 7.51 -4.28 8.69
CA LEU A 199 6.85 -3.01 9.00
C LEU A 199 5.97 -2.52 7.84
N VAL A 200 6.38 -2.74 6.60
CA VAL A 200 5.53 -2.45 5.42
C VAL A 200 4.29 -3.31 5.43
N MET A 201 4.41 -4.61 5.69
CA MET A 201 3.27 -5.54 5.71
C MET A 201 2.23 -5.21 6.78
N THR A 202 2.67 -4.65 7.91
CA THR A 202 1.75 -4.21 8.99
C THR A 202 1.23 -2.78 8.78
N GLY A 203 1.70 -2.05 7.76
CA GLY A 203 1.38 -0.64 7.55
C GLY A 203 2.11 0.33 8.48
N LEU A 204 2.91 -0.15 9.43
CA LEU A 204 3.65 0.67 10.40
C LEU A 204 4.81 1.47 9.76
N HIS A 205 5.23 1.12 8.54
CA HIS A 205 6.27 1.84 7.80
C HIS A 205 5.91 3.32 7.54
N HIS A 206 4.63 3.70 7.55
CA HIS A 206 4.24 5.11 7.47
C HIS A 206 4.75 5.94 8.64
N MET A 207 5.02 5.31 9.80
CA MET A 207 5.63 6.00 10.94
C MET A 207 7.10 6.36 10.67
N THR A 208 7.83 5.57 9.87
CA THR A 208 9.21 5.90 9.51
C THR A 208 9.29 7.17 8.67
N ASN A 209 8.30 7.44 7.82
CA ASN A 209 8.22 8.70 7.08
C ASN A 209 8.02 9.91 8.00
N ALA A 210 7.31 9.73 9.12
CA ALA A 210 7.19 10.76 10.13
C ALA A 210 8.54 11.04 10.81
N ILE A 211 9.33 10.00 11.08
CA ILE A 211 10.67 10.13 11.64
C ILE A 211 11.62 10.81 10.64
N ASP A 212 11.59 10.42 9.36
CA ASP A 212 12.37 11.08 8.30
C ASP A 212 12.03 12.58 8.22
N SER A 213 10.74 12.92 8.28
CA SER A 213 10.29 14.32 8.29
C SER A 213 10.83 15.09 9.49
N GLN A 214 10.90 14.47 10.67
CA GLN A 214 11.52 15.07 11.84
C GLN A 214 13.04 15.28 11.68
N LEU A 215 13.75 14.30 11.13
CA LEU A 215 15.19 14.41 10.86
C LEU A 215 15.50 15.53 9.89
N LEU A 216 14.68 15.75 8.87
CA LEU A 216 14.80 16.86 7.93
C LEU A 216 14.55 18.23 8.58
N ASN A 217 13.79 18.29 9.68
CA ASN A 217 13.58 19.50 10.47
C ASN A 217 14.71 19.80 11.47
N THR A 218 15.75 18.95 11.55
CA THR A 218 16.94 19.23 12.37
C THR A 218 17.90 20.18 11.64
N PRO A 219 18.89 20.80 12.35
CA PRO A 219 19.89 21.66 11.72
C PRO A 219 20.68 20.99 10.58
N ALA A 220 20.78 19.64 10.59
CA ALA A 220 21.45 18.88 9.53
C ALA A 220 20.66 18.88 8.21
N GLN A 221 19.36 19.15 8.25
CA GLN A 221 18.43 19.15 7.11
C GLN A 221 18.62 17.93 6.19
N SER A 222 18.87 16.77 6.80
CA SER A 222 19.13 15.52 6.10
C SER A 222 18.68 14.34 6.95
N THR A 223 18.40 13.20 6.28
CA THR A 223 18.01 11.96 6.94
C THR A 223 18.94 10.82 6.59
N ILE A 224 19.30 10.01 7.59
CA ILE A 224 20.08 8.77 7.45
C ILE A 224 19.12 7.57 7.27
N LEU A 225 17.86 7.72 7.62
CA LEU A 225 16.87 6.64 7.61
C LEU A 225 16.35 6.35 6.20
N TRP A 226 16.04 7.39 5.41
CA TRP A 226 15.50 7.27 4.06
C TRP A 226 16.37 6.43 3.09
N PRO A 227 17.71 6.55 3.07
CA PRO A 227 18.56 5.68 2.25
C PRO A 227 18.33 4.19 2.52
N MET A 228 18.13 3.78 3.78
CA MET A 228 17.85 2.38 4.14
C MET A 228 16.48 1.91 3.61
N ILE A 229 15.49 2.78 3.63
CA ILE A 229 14.15 2.51 3.10
C ILE A 229 14.22 2.24 1.60
N ALA A 230 14.90 3.10 0.84
CA ALA A 230 15.10 2.92 -0.59
C ALA A 230 15.83 1.60 -0.91
N LEU A 231 16.87 1.25 -0.15
CA LEU A 231 17.61 0.00 -0.30
C LEU A 231 16.75 -1.23 0.02
N SER A 232 15.85 -1.15 1.00
CA SER A 232 14.93 -2.23 1.31
C SER A 232 13.94 -2.48 0.17
N ASN A 233 13.42 -1.43 -0.47
CA ASN A 233 12.57 -1.57 -1.64
C ASN A 233 13.33 -2.30 -2.77
N ILE A 234 14.57 -1.90 -3.06
CA ILE A 234 15.40 -2.56 -4.07
C ILE A 234 15.62 -4.03 -3.73
N ALA A 235 15.92 -4.35 -2.47
CA ALA A 235 16.19 -5.71 -2.04
C ALA A 235 14.96 -6.63 -2.19
N GLN A 236 13.76 -6.15 -1.83
CA GLN A 236 12.53 -6.92 -2.01
C GLN A 236 12.19 -7.10 -3.50
N GLY A 237 12.38 -6.08 -4.33
CA GLY A 237 12.22 -6.17 -5.78
C GLY A 237 13.18 -7.16 -6.42
N SER A 238 14.42 -7.23 -5.92
CA SER A 238 15.45 -8.15 -6.44
C SER A 238 15.18 -9.61 -6.10
N SER A 239 14.52 -9.88 -4.97
CA SER A 239 13.97 -11.21 -4.66
C SER A 239 12.89 -11.60 -5.67
N VAL A 240 11.98 -10.68 -6.02
CA VAL A 240 10.95 -10.93 -7.05
C VAL A 240 11.57 -11.11 -8.43
N LEU A 241 12.63 -10.35 -8.77
CA LEU A 241 13.38 -10.54 -10.01
C LEU A 241 13.93 -11.95 -10.12
N ALA A 242 14.51 -12.50 -9.04
CA ALA A 242 14.98 -13.87 -8.99
C ALA A 242 13.85 -14.87 -9.16
N MET A 243 12.68 -14.62 -8.57
CA MET A 243 11.47 -15.43 -8.76
C MET A 243 11.00 -15.38 -10.21
N SER A 244 11.00 -14.21 -10.85
CA SER A 244 10.67 -14.08 -12.28
C SER A 244 11.59 -14.92 -13.16
N VAL A 245 12.90 -14.93 -12.89
CA VAL A 245 13.87 -15.78 -13.62
C VAL A 245 13.61 -17.26 -13.39
N LEU A 246 13.32 -17.68 -12.15
CA LEU A 246 13.04 -19.07 -11.80
C LEU A 246 11.74 -19.59 -12.41
N GLN A 247 10.75 -18.74 -12.54
CA GLN A 247 9.40 -19.03 -13.03
C GLN A 247 9.20 -18.57 -14.49
N LYS A 248 10.26 -18.35 -15.26
CA LYS A 248 10.21 -17.81 -16.64
C LYS A 248 9.24 -18.55 -17.57
N LYS A 249 9.00 -19.84 -17.35
CA LYS A 249 8.10 -20.66 -18.15
C LYS A 249 6.66 -20.70 -17.63
N ASN A 250 6.37 -20.03 -16.51
CA ASN A 250 5.06 -19.95 -15.91
C ASN A 250 4.45 -18.56 -16.21
N GLU A 251 3.61 -18.48 -17.23
CA GLU A 251 3.02 -17.22 -17.70
C GLU A 251 2.21 -16.50 -16.62
N ARG A 252 1.40 -17.24 -15.85
CA ARG A 252 0.63 -16.67 -14.73
C ARG A 252 1.54 -16.04 -13.66
N ALA A 253 2.65 -16.69 -13.35
CA ALA A 253 3.61 -16.13 -12.40
C ALA A 253 4.30 -14.88 -12.97
N GLN A 254 4.58 -14.83 -14.29
CA GLN A 254 5.19 -13.66 -14.92
C GLN A 254 4.27 -12.45 -14.92
N GLN A 255 2.96 -12.62 -15.09
CA GLN A 255 1.96 -11.56 -15.04
C GLN A 255 1.94 -10.84 -13.67
N VAL A 256 2.32 -11.53 -12.60
CA VAL A 256 2.43 -10.95 -11.25
C VAL A 256 3.87 -10.49 -10.96
N ASN A 257 4.86 -11.33 -11.24
CA ASN A 257 6.25 -11.07 -10.84
C ASN A 257 6.84 -9.84 -11.54
N VAL A 258 6.59 -9.66 -12.85
CA VAL A 258 7.20 -8.56 -13.61
C VAL A 258 6.67 -7.20 -13.17
N PRO A 259 5.35 -6.95 -13.14
CA PRO A 259 4.82 -5.67 -12.64
C PRO A 259 5.19 -5.40 -11.18
N ALA A 260 5.17 -6.44 -10.32
CA ALA A 260 5.53 -6.31 -8.92
C ALA A 260 7.02 -5.94 -8.73
N CYS A 261 7.92 -6.53 -9.53
CA CYS A 261 9.34 -6.18 -9.53
C CYS A 261 9.56 -4.73 -9.96
N ILE A 262 8.93 -4.30 -11.06
CA ILE A 262 9.02 -2.92 -11.57
C ILE A 262 8.47 -1.94 -10.54
N SER A 263 7.30 -2.20 -9.98
CA SER A 263 6.70 -1.38 -8.93
C SER A 263 7.62 -1.22 -7.72
N CYS A 264 8.24 -2.30 -7.30
CA CYS A 264 9.16 -2.31 -6.15
C CYS A 264 10.43 -1.51 -6.42
N TYR A 265 11.02 -1.65 -7.61
CA TYR A 265 12.16 -0.83 -8.05
C TYR A 265 11.82 0.66 -8.21
N LEU A 266 10.56 0.99 -8.41
CA LEU A 266 10.04 2.36 -8.41
C LEU A 266 9.58 2.85 -7.02
N GLY A 267 9.81 2.05 -5.97
CA GLY A 267 9.59 2.44 -4.57
C GLY A 267 8.24 2.04 -3.97
N VAL A 268 7.45 1.23 -4.66
CA VAL A 268 6.16 0.70 -4.17
C VAL A 268 6.30 -0.81 -3.94
N THR A 269 6.47 -1.22 -2.68
CA THR A 269 6.83 -2.60 -2.30
C THR A 269 5.65 -3.54 -2.11
N GLU A 270 4.46 -3.04 -1.88
CA GLU A 270 3.27 -3.83 -1.54
C GLU A 270 2.94 -4.91 -2.58
N PRO A 271 2.96 -4.64 -3.91
CA PRO A 271 2.70 -5.69 -4.90
C PRO A 271 3.73 -6.82 -4.85
N ALA A 272 4.99 -6.49 -4.58
CA ALA A 272 6.05 -7.48 -4.45
C ALA A 272 5.92 -8.29 -3.15
N LEU A 273 5.62 -7.63 -2.04
CA LEU A 273 5.49 -8.28 -0.74
C LEU A 273 4.28 -9.21 -0.70
N PHE A 274 3.09 -8.73 -1.06
CA PHE A 274 1.85 -9.52 -0.97
C PHE A 274 1.65 -10.45 -2.15
N GLY A 275 2.03 -10.04 -3.37
CA GLY A 275 1.83 -10.84 -4.57
C GLY A 275 2.82 -12.01 -4.71
N VAL A 276 4.06 -11.85 -4.21
CA VAL A 276 5.14 -12.82 -4.46
C VAL A 276 5.86 -13.23 -3.18
N ASN A 277 6.46 -12.27 -2.46
CA ASN A 277 7.41 -12.56 -1.40
C ASN A 277 6.76 -13.28 -0.21
N LEU A 278 5.58 -12.83 0.21
CA LEU A 278 4.84 -13.46 1.32
C LEU A 278 4.26 -14.83 0.91
N LYS A 279 3.80 -14.97 -0.33
CA LYS A 279 3.26 -16.24 -0.85
C LYS A 279 4.24 -17.40 -0.72
N TYR A 280 5.52 -17.17 -1.01
CA TYR A 280 6.56 -18.19 -0.96
C TYR A 280 7.43 -18.12 0.31
N VAL A 281 7.34 -17.07 1.10
CA VAL A 281 8.06 -16.75 2.34
C VAL A 281 9.59 -16.61 2.16
N PHE A 282 10.25 -17.58 1.49
CA PHE A 282 11.71 -17.53 1.35
C PHE A 282 12.22 -16.30 0.56
N PRO A 283 11.53 -15.77 -0.49
CA PRO A 283 11.98 -14.53 -1.14
C PRO A 283 11.89 -13.32 -0.21
N LEU A 284 10.88 -13.27 0.66
CA LEU A 284 10.75 -12.24 1.69
C LEU A 284 12.00 -12.23 2.59
N VAL A 285 12.37 -13.39 3.13
CA VAL A 285 13.53 -13.52 4.02
C VAL A 285 14.83 -13.17 3.30
N CYS A 286 15.01 -13.62 2.06
CA CYS A 286 16.18 -13.27 1.25
C CYS A 286 16.26 -11.76 0.99
N GLY A 287 15.14 -11.11 0.70
CA GLY A 287 15.03 -9.66 0.56
C GLY A 287 15.38 -8.92 1.87
N MET A 288 14.89 -9.42 3.01
CA MET A 288 15.24 -8.87 4.32
C MET A 288 16.75 -8.95 4.61
N ILE A 289 17.40 -10.07 4.27
CA ILE A 289 18.87 -10.23 4.44
C ILE A 289 19.61 -9.25 3.51
N GLY A 290 19.20 -9.13 2.25
CA GLY A 290 19.79 -8.17 1.32
C GLY A 290 19.64 -6.73 1.78
N SER A 291 18.46 -6.36 2.28
CA SER A 291 18.18 -5.06 2.89
C SER A 291 19.08 -4.79 4.11
N CYS A 292 19.24 -5.78 4.98
CA CYS A 292 20.13 -5.71 6.15
C CYS A 292 21.59 -5.37 5.72
N CYS A 293 22.15 -6.13 4.77
CA CYS A 293 23.52 -5.91 4.29
C CYS A 293 23.69 -4.51 3.66
N ALA A 294 22.75 -4.09 2.85
CA ALA A 294 22.79 -2.78 2.19
C ALA A 294 22.64 -1.62 3.18
N ALA A 295 21.74 -1.75 4.17
CA ALA A 295 21.55 -0.77 5.24
C ALA A 295 22.82 -0.59 6.09
N MET A 296 23.53 -1.68 6.41
CA MET A 296 24.80 -1.62 7.13
C MET A 296 25.86 -0.84 6.35
N ILE A 297 25.94 -0.99 5.03
CA ILE A 297 26.84 -0.21 4.17
C ILE A 297 26.44 1.27 4.21
N SER A 298 25.16 1.57 3.98
CA SER A 298 24.66 2.94 3.94
C SER A 298 24.98 3.70 5.24
N VAL A 299 24.61 3.14 6.38
CA VAL A 299 24.85 3.77 7.69
C VAL A 299 26.33 3.74 8.06
N GLY A 300 27.05 2.67 7.71
CA GLY A 300 28.48 2.55 7.97
C GLY A 300 29.31 3.69 7.39
N PHE A 301 28.94 4.15 6.23
CA PHE A 301 29.57 5.29 5.54
C PHE A 301 28.82 6.63 5.71
N GLY A 302 27.78 6.66 6.55
CA GLY A 302 27.04 7.88 6.87
C GLY A 302 26.28 8.48 5.68
N VAL A 303 25.70 7.63 4.82
CA VAL A 303 24.92 8.09 3.67
C VAL A 303 23.68 8.84 4.14
N GLU A 304 23.48 10.04 3.63
CA GLU A 304 22.37 10.93 3.97
C GLU A 304 21.56 11.32 2.73
N ALA A 305 20.25 11.48 2.93
CA ALA A 305 19.34 12.02 1.92
C ALA A 305 18.89 13.44 2.30
N LEU A 306 18.72 14.30 1.29
CA LEU A 306 18.22 15.67 1.43
C LEU A 306 16.72 15.78 1.45
N SER A 307 16.01 14.73 1.03
CA SER A 307 14.56 14.72 0.98
C SER A 307 14.00 13.31 1.14
N ILE A 308 12.74 13.23 1.53
CA ILE A 308 11.92 12.03 1.43
C ILE A 308 11.48 11.92 -0.03
N GLY A 309 12.23 11.18 -0.82
CA GLY A 309 12.03 11.07 -2.26
C GLY A 309 11.17 9.88 -2.67
N VAL A 310 11.40 9.40 -3.87
CA VAL A 310 10.90 8.11 -4.34
C VAL A 310 11.83 7.03 -3.83
N GLY A 311 11.27 5.96 -3.28
CA GLY A 311 12.04 4.77 -2.90
C GLY A 311 12.58 4.02 -4.13
N GLY A 312 13.22 2.88 -3.89
CA GLY A 312 13.75 2.05 -4.97
C GLY A 312 14.95 2.67 -5.69
N LEU A 313 15.12 2.33 -6.97
CA LEU A 313 16.24 2.81 -7.78
C LEU A 313 16.30 4.34 -7.93
N PRO A 314 15.17 5.04 -8.16
CA PRO A 314 15.18 6.51 -8.21
C PRO A 314 15.56 7.18 -6.88
N GLY A 315 15.59 6.43 -5.77
CA GLY A 315 15.98 6.95 -4.45
C GLY A 315 17.36 7.61 -4.41
N ILE A 316 18.24 7.24 -5.34
CA ILE A 316 19.57 7.87 -5.48
C ILE A 316 19.46 9.39 -5.71
N LEU A 317 18.38 9.86 -6.35
CA LEU A 317 18.17 11.28 -6.63
C LEU A 317 17.98 12.12 -5.36
N SER A 318 17.59 11.49 -4.25
CA SER A 318 17.41 12.16 -2.95
C SER A 318 18.67 12.16 -2.10
N ILE A 319 19.72 11.44 -2.51
CA ILE A 319 20.98 11.31 -1.74
C ILE A 319 21.87 12.52 -1.98
N LYS A 320 22.62 12.97 -0.95
CA LYS A 320 23.66 13.97 -1.11
C LYS A 320 24.71 13.49 -2.12
N ALA A 321 25.09 14.33 -3.08
CA ALA A 321 25.95 13.97 -4.22
C ALA A 321 27.28 13.29 -3.79
N GLN A 322 27.87 13.74 -2.70
CA GLN A 322 29.11 13.16 -2.14
C GLN A 322 28.99 11.67 -1.80
N TYR A 323 27.80 11.14 -1.56
CA TYR A 323 27.56 9.75 -1.19
C TYR A 323 27.13 8.87 -2.36
N TYR A 324 26.98 9.39 -3.59
CA TYR A 324 26.57 8.60 -4.76
C TYR A 324 27.37 7.31 -4.98
N PRO A 325 28.72 7.32 -4.93
CA PRO A 325 29.48 6.10 -5.16
C PRO A 325 29.20 5.01 -4.12
N ILE A 326 29.04 5.42 -2.84
CA ILE A 326 28.76 4.50 -1.74
C ILE A 326 27.33 3.99 -1.81
N PHE A 327 26.38 4.87 -2.14
CA PHE A 327 24.98 4.47 -2.29
C PHE A 327 24.79 3.51 -3.48
N LEU A 328 25.48 3.73 -4.61
CA LEU A 328 25.50 2.80 -5.73
C LEU A 328 26.06 1.43 -5.33
N LEU A 329 27.11 1.38 -4.50
CA LEU A 329 27.60 0.12 -3.94
C LEU A 329 26.55 -0.56 -3.07
N ALA A 330 25.88 0.18 -2.19
CA ALA A 330 24.81 -0.35 -1.36
C ALA A 330 23.62 -0.86 -2.21
N MET A 331 23.26 -0.13 -3.28
CA MET A 331 22.25 -0.57 -4.25
C MET A 331 22.65 -1.87 -4.96
N ALA A 332 23.92 -1.99 -5.38
CA ALA A 332 24.43 -3.21 -5.98
C ALA A 332 24.31 -4.40 -5.02
N VAL A 333 24.63 -4.22 -3.75
CA VAL A 333 24.45 -5.25 -2.71
C VAL A 333 22.97 -5.57 -2.50
N ALA A 334 22.09 -4.55 -2.46
CA ALA A 334 20.64 -4.73 -2.37
C ALA A 334 20.03 -5.46 -3.58
N ILE A 335 20.70 -5.46 -4.74
CA ILE A 335 20.30 -6.24 -5.90
C ILE A 335 20.87 -7.65 -5.86
N VAL A 336 22.18 -7.76 -5.71
CA VAL A 336 22.91 -9.02 -5.93
C VAL A 336 22.65 -10.03 -4.82
N VAL A 337 22.70 -9.61 -3.55
CA VAL A 337 22.56 -10.52 -2.41
C VAL A 337 21.19 -11.19 -2.38
N PRO A 338 20.06 -10.45 -2.37
CA PRO A 338 18.74 -11.10 -2.34
C PRO A 338 18.44 -11.89 -3.62
N PHE A 339 18.93 -11.42 -4.78
CA PHE A 339 18.77 -12.15 -6.03
C PHE A 339 19.44 -13.53 -5.96
N ILE A 340 20.72 -13.60 -5.58
CA ILE A 340 21.46 -14.86 -5.50
C ILE A 340 20.86 -15.78 -4.45
N LEU A 341 20.56 -15.26 -3.25
CA LEU A 341 19.96 -16.05 -2.17
C LEU A 341 18.59 -16.63 -2.59
N THR A 342 17.73 -15.80 -3.16
CA THR A 342 16.40 -16.24 -3.64
C THR A 342 16.54 -17.25 -4.77
N PHE A 343 17.49 -17.05 -5.69
CA PHE A 343 17.72 -17.95 -6.80
C PHE A 343 18.20 -19.34 -6.32
N ILE A 344 19.17 -19.39 -5.38
CA ILE A 344 19.67 -20.65 -4.81
C ILE A 344 18.56 -21.37 -4.03
N VAL A 345 17.90 -20.68 -3.10
CA VAL A 345 16.84 -21.26 -2.27
C VAL A 345 15.64 -21.68 -3.11
N GLY A 346 15.29 -20.87 -4.11
CA GLY A 346 14.16 -21.17 -5.01
C GLY A 346 14.42 -22.37 -5.91
N ARG A 347 15.67 -22.66 -6.29
CA ARG A 347 16.01 -23.91 -6.98
C ARG A 347 15.70 -25.15 -6.16
N ILE A 348 15.75 -25.05 -4.84
CA ILE A 348 15.53 -26.16 -3.91
C ILE A 348 14.05 -26.23 -3.50
N LYS A 349 13.42 -25.09 -3.18
CA LYS A 349 12.09 -25.02 -2.56
C LYS A 349 10.92 -24.94 -3.55
N LEU A 350 11.14 -24.41 -4.78
CA LEU A 350 10.07 -24.30 -5.76
C LEU A 350 9.68 -25.65 -6.35
N SER A 351 8.39 -25.97 -6.31
CA SER A 351 7.82 -27.14 -6.97
C SER A 351 7.97 -27.06 -8.50
N LYS A 352 7.90 -28.22 -9.19
CA LYS A 352 7.89 -28.23 -10.66
C LYS A 352 6.67 -27.46 -11.19
N GLU A 353 5.54 -27.54 -10.52
CA GLU A 353 4.30 -26.85 -10.88
C GLU A 353 4.45 -25.32 -10.77
N ASP A 354 5.02 -24.81 -9.68
CA ASP A 354 5.29 -23.38 -9.51
C ASP A 354 6.28 -22.85 -10.55
N ARG A 355 7.25 -23.68 -10.95
CA ARG A 355 8.31 -23.30 -11.86
C ARG A 355 7.88 -23.26 -13.32
N PHE A 356 7.04 -24.20 -13.75
CA PHE A 356 6.68 -24.39 -15.16
C PHE A 356 5.22 -24.06 -15.48
N GLY A 357 4.35 -23.86 -14.46
CA GLY A 357 2.91 -23.81 -14.60
C GLY A 357 2.29 -25.20 -14.78
N ARG A 358 1.00 -25.33 -14.46
CA ARG A 358 0.30 -26.64 -14.46
C ARG A 358 0.39 -27.38 -15.79
N GLU A 359 0.18 -26.70 -16.91
CA GLU A 359 0.19 -27.31 -18.24
C GLU A 359 1.58 -27.80 -18.69
N ASN A 360 2.61 -27.01 -18.40
CA ASN A 360 3.99 -27.36 -18.78
C ASN A 360 4.63 -28.35 -17.80
N ALA A 361 4.18 -28.43 -16.57
CA ALA A 361 4.61 -29.42 -15.59
C ALA A 361 4.13 -30.82 -15.97
N VAL A 362 2.91 -30.98 -16.49
CA VAL A 362 2.38 -32.25 -16.99
C VAL A 362 3.17 -32.72 -18.20
N LYS A 363 3.46 -31.84 -19.15
CA LYS A 363 4.28 -32.18 -20.35
C LYS A 363 5.71 -32.55 -19.98
N SER A 364 6.31 -31.94 -18.94
CA SER A 364 7.68 -32.31 -18.52
C SER A 364 7.72 -33.63 -17.75
N MET A 365 6.65 -34.04 -17.08
CA MET A 365 6.55 -35.39 -16.48
C MET A 365 6.36 -36.51 -17.51
N GLU A 366 5.68 -36.21 -18.61
CA GLU A 366 5.54 -37.17 -19.73
C GLU A 366 6.85 -37.39 -20.52
N THR A 367 7.73 -36.38 -20.57
CA THR A 367 9.06 -36.49 -21.21
C THR A 367 10.09 -37.18 -20.33
N ASP A 368 10.11 -36.95 -19.03
CA ASP A 368 10.99 -37.62 -18.07
C ASP A 368 10.60 -39.12 -17.88
N GLY A 369 9.35 -39.49 -18.14
CA GLY A 369 8.85 -40.86 -18.04
C GLY A 369 9.18 -41.76 -19.24
N LYS A 370 9.90 -41.27 -20.28
CA LYS A 370 10.29 -42.07 -21.46
C LYS A 370 11.68 -42.69 -21.36
N ASP A 371 12.52 -42.29 -20.44
CA ASP A 371 13.90 -42.79 -20.31
C ASP A 371 14.10 -43.87 -19.21
N ASP A 372 13.07 -44.19 -18.39
CA ASP A 372 13.13 -45.25 -17.37
C ASP A 372 12.14 -46.40 -17.65
N LYS A 373 12.29 -47.06 -18.78
CA LYS A 373 11.75 -48.42 -18.96
C LYS A 373 12.90 -49.44 -18.88
N ASN A 374 13.40 -49.67 -17.68
CA ASN A 374 14.05 -50.92 -17.30
C ASN A 374 14.30 -50.92 -15.78
N ILE A 375 13.37 -51.44 -15.04
CA ILE A 375 13.57 -52.25 -13.83
C ILE A 375 12.16 -52.67 -13.38
N SER A 376 11.81 -53.91 -13.73
CA SER A 376 10.68 -54.62 -13.18
C SER A 376 11.09 -55.24 -11.84
N GLY A 377 10.24 -55.18 -10.84
CA GLY A 377 10.34 -56.07 -9.69
C GLY A 377 9.73 -55.55 -8.41
N ALA A 378 8.51 -56.03 -8.18
CA ALA A 378 7.92 -56.34 -6.87
C ALA A 378 8.08 -55.34 -5.68
N VAL A 379 6.98 -54.87 -5.17
CA VAL A 379 6.41 -55.22 -3.86
C VAL A 379 5.00 -54.62 -3.73
N SER A 380 4.07 -55.50 -3.40
CA SER A 380 2.66 -55.25 -3.14
C SER A 380 2.40 -54.64 -1.77
N ASP A 381 1.21 -54.07 -1.67
CA ASP A 381 0.33 -53.90 -0.49
C ASP A 381 0.69 -52.90 0.63
N LYS A 382 -0.05 -51.85 0.62
CA LYS A 382 -0.94 -51.34 1.70
C LYS A 382 -1.00 -49.82 1.73
N ALA A 383 -2.08 -49.30 1.25
CA ALA A 383 -2.83 -48.20 1.88
C ALA A 383 -4.07 -47.90 1.02
N GLU A 384 -5.17 -48.56 1.36
CA GLU A 384 -6.51 -48.08 1.07
C GLU A 384 -6.78 -46.84 1.97
N GLY A 385 -7.28 -45.78 1.36
CA GLY A 385 -7.83 -44.69 2.09
C GLY A 385 -7.52 -43.31 1.47
N SER A 386 -8.12 -42.99 0.37
CA SER A 386 -8.56 -41.68 -0.12
C SER A 386 -8.57 -41.64 -1.65
N ARG A 387 -9.48 -42.37 -2.24
CA ARG A 387 -9.86 -42.22 -3.65
C ARG A 387 -11.33 -41.80 -3.70
N ALA A 388 -11.55 -40.51 -3.53
CA ALA A 388 -12.78 -39.86 -4.01
C ALA A 388 -12.34 -38.50 -4.57
N GLY A 389 -12.46 -38.29 -5.89
CA GLY A 389 -12.25 -36.98 -6.48
C GLY A 389 -11.34 -36.92 -7.73
N LYS A 390 -11.27 -37.99 -8.53
CA LYS A 390 -10.85 -37.87 -9.95
C LYS A 390 -12.01 -38.30 -10.85
N ALA A 391 -13.07 -37.45 -10.83
CA ALA A 391 -14.04 -37.44 -11.91
C ALA A 391 -13.64 -36.31 -12.86
N ARG A 392 -13.28 -36.70 -14.10
CA ARG A 392 -13.27 -35.92 -15.35
C ARG A 392 -13.57 -34.44 -15.20
N ALA A 393 -12.60 -33.58 -15.52
CA ALA A 393 -12.84 -32.18 -15.87
C ALA A 393 -13.82 -32.16 -17.05
N ALA A 394 -15.10 -31.99 -16.75
CA ALA A 394 -16.10 -31.67 -17.73
C ALA A 394 -15.87 -30.21 -18.14
N GLU A 395 -15.73 -30.00 -19.43
CA GLU A 395 -15.64 -28.65 -20.01
C GLU A 395 -16.97 -27.94 -19.69
N VAL A 396 -16.96 -27.01 -18.73
CA VAL A 396 -18.16 -26.21 -18.38
C VAL A 396 -18.32 -25.18 -19.48
N LYS A 397 -19.26 -25.41 -20.40
CA LYS A 397 -19.57 -24.51 -21.53
C LYS A 397 -20.76 -23.57 -21.26
N GLU A 398 -21.60 -23.93 -20.31
CA GLU A 398 -22.80 -23.16 -19.96
C GLU A 398 -22.92 -22.99 -18.46
N LEU A 399 -23.23 -21.78 -18.01
CA LEU A 399 -23.57 -21.46 -16.63
C LEU A 399 -25.10 -21.37 -16.50
N LYS A 400 -25.63 -21.96 -15.43
CA LYS A 400 -27.04 -21.75 -15.07
C LYS A 400 -27.24 -20.38 -14.43
N SER A 401 -28.45 -19.82 -14.58
CA SER A 401 -28.80 -18.60 -13.86
C SER A 401 -28.65 -18.80 -12.35
N ILE A 402 -28.05 -17.80 -11.71
CA ILE A 402 -27.85 -17.79 -10.25
C ILE A 402 -29.10 -17.36 -9.47
N LEU A 403 -30.04 -16.69 -10.16
CA LEU A 403 -31.28 -16.15 -9.61
C LEU A 403 -32.37 -16.17 -10.66
N ASP A 404 -33.65 -16.26 -10.23
CA ASP A 404 -34.76 -15.93 -11.08
C ASP A 404 -34.90 -14.41 -11.18
N GLY A 405 -35.10 -13.90 -12.42
CA GLY A 405 -35.19 -12.47 -12.62
C GLY A 405 -34.95 -12.05 -14.06
N LYS A 406 -34.89 -10.74 -14.27
CA LYS A 406 -34.62 -10.16 -15.59
C LYS A 406 -33.10 -9.99 -15.73
N VAL A 407 -32.50 -10.69 -16.68
CA VAL A 407 -31.09 -10.54 -17.03
C VAL A 407 -30.89 -9.24 -17.80
N ILE A 408 -29.91 -8.44 -17.40
CA ILE A 408 -29.46 -7.21 -18.05
C ILE A 408 -27.95 -7.26 -18.30
N PRO A 409 -27.45 -6.57 -19.32
CA PRO A 409 -26.02 -6.43 -19.53
C PRO A 409 -25.36 -5.79 -18.30
N ILE A 410 -24.16 -6.23 -17.96
CA ILE A 410 -23.43 -5.64 -16.82
C ILE A 410 -23.13 -4.14 -17.02
N THR A 411 -23.05 -3.70 -18.29
CA THR A 411 -22.88 -2.29 -18.67
C THR A 411 -24.06 -1.39 -18.29
N ASP A 412 -25.23 -1.98 -18.02
CA ASP A 412 -26.46 -1.25 -17.67
C ASP A 412 -26.61 -1.09 -16.15
N VAL A 413 -25.70 -1.66 -15.36
CA VAL A 413 -25.68 -1.50 -13.91
C VAL A 413 -25.32 -0.06 -13.54
N GLN A 414 -26.05 0.54 -12.62
CA GLN A 414 -25.83 1.93 -12.15
C GLN A 414 -24.69 2.01 -11.14
N ASP A 415 -23.52 1.50 -11.51
CA ASP A 415 -22.28 1.55 -10.76
C ASP A 415 -21.10 1.51 -11.73
N GLU A 416 -20.11 2.41 -11.52
CA GLU A 416 -18.97 2.53 -12.44
C GLU A 416 -18.02 1.33 -12.39
N VAL A 417 -17.90 0.67 -11.26
CA VAL A 417 -17.00 -0.49 -11.09
C VAL A 417 -17.48 -1.69 -11.88
N PHE A 418 -18.80 -1.90 -11.88
CA PHE A 418 -19.43 -3.01 -12.61
C PHE A 418 -19.68 -2.66 -14.08
N SER A 419 -20.23 -1.49 -14.38
CA SER A 419 -20.57 -1.10 -15.76
C SER A 419 -19.33 -0.91 -16.66
N GLN A 420 -18.20 -0.48 -16.12
CA GLN A 420 -16.91 -0.38 -16.83
C GLN A 420 -16.13 -1.69 -16.84
N LYS A 421 -16.67 -2.78 -16.28
CA LYS A 421 -16.06 -4.10 -16.22
C LYS A 421 -14.72 -4.14 -15.47
N ILE A 422 -14.50 -3.25 -14.50
CA ILE A 422 -13.25 -3.17 -13.72
C ILE A 422 -13.00 -4.47 -12.95
N MET A 423 -14.08 -5.13 -12.47
CA MET A 423 -14.01 -6.40 -11.74
C MET A 423 -14.03 -7.63 -12.65
N GLY A 424 -14.27 -7.46 -13.94
CA GLY A 424 -14.41 -8.54 -14.93
C GLY A 424 -15.66 -8.39 -15.79
N ASP A 425 -15.80 -9.26 -16.79
CA ASP A 425 -16.99 -9.31 -17.63
C ASP A 425 -18.08 -10.22 -17.02
N GLY A 426 -19.35 -9.96 -17.31
CA GLY A 426 -20.42 -10.74 -16.72
C GLY A 426 -21.81 -10.27 -17.11
N VAL A 427 -22.78 -10.71 -16.32
CA VAL A 427 -24.19 -10.32 -16.44
C VAL A 427 -24.72 -9.83 -15.10
N ALA A 428 -25.78 -9.02 -15.15
CA ALA A 428 -26.52 -8.61 -13.97
C ALA A 428 -27.95 -9.11 -14.04
N ILE A 429 -28.57 -9.36 -12.89
CA ILE A 429 -29.92 -9.88 -12.77
C ILE A 429 -30.72 -8.97 -11.84
N GLU A 430 -31.87 -8.47 -12.29
CA GLU A 430 -32.85 -7.85 -11.43
C GLU A 430 -33.70 -8.97 -10.79
N PRO A 431 -33.50 -9.28 -9.49
CA PRO A 431 -34.01 -10.50 -8.89
C PRO A 431 -35.52 -10.49 -8.67
N SER A 432 -36.16 -11.62 -8.91
CA SER A 432 -37.55 -11.90 -8.54
C SER A 432 -37.69 -12.91 -7.40
N ASN A 433 -36.59 -13.56 -6.99
CA ASN A 433 -36.47 -14.41 -5.81
C ASN A 433 -35.38 -13.91 -4.87
N THR A 434 -35.14 -14.61 -3.74
CA THR A 434 -34.32 -14.15 -2.62
C THR A 434 -33.14 -15.07 -2.31
N VAL A 435 -32.89 -16.11 -3.10
CA VAL A 435 -31.85 -17.10 -2.86
C VAL A 435 -30.98 -17.23 -4.10
N VAL A 436 -29.72 -16.88 -3.92
CA VAL A 436 -28.67 -17.06 -4.94
C VAL A 436 -28.20 -18.51 -4.93
N THR A 437 -28.08 -19.12 -6.12
CA THR A 437 -27.67 -20.51 -6.29
C THR A 437 -26.38 -20.64 -7.11
N ALA A 438 -25.70 -21.77 -6.95
CA ALA A 438 -24.47 -22.05 -7.70
C ALA A 438 -24.73 -22.24 -9.20
N PRO A 439 -23.98 -21.54 -10.09
CA PRO A 439 -24.21 -21.60 -11.54
C PRO A 439 -23.72 -22.92 -12.18
N ALA A 440 -22.86 -23.64 -11.51
CA ALA A 440 -22.29 -24.92 -11.94
C ALA A 440 -21.73 -25.67 -10.72
N ASP A 441 -21.26 -26.90 -10.92
CA ASP A 441 -20.48 -27.62 -9.90
C ASP A 441 -19.15 -26.86 -9.70
N CYS A 442 -18.89 -26.39 -8.48
CA CYS A 442 -17.76 -25.51 -8.19
C CYS A 442 -17.33 -25.56 -6.72
N ASP A 443 -16.16 -25.05 -6.45
CA ASP A 443 -15.64 -24.86 -5.10
C ASP A 443 -15.83 -23.40 -4.66
N VAL A 444 -16.26 -23.18 -3.42
CA VAL A 444 -16.36 -21.85 -2.83
C VAL A 444 -14.96 -21.38 -2.45
N SER A 445 -14.41 -20.41 -3.20
CA SER A 445 -13.04 -19.93 -3.05
C SER A 445 -12.90 -18.83 -2.01
N VAL A 446 -13.93 -18.01 -1.84
CA VAL A 446 -13.95 -16.93 -0.84
C VAL A 446 -15.39 -16.58 -0.46
N VAL A 447 -15.63 -16.21 0.80
CA VAL A 447 -16.91 -15.65 1.26
C VAL A 447 -16.65 -14.35 2.04
N MET A 448 -17.52 -13.36 1.85
CA MET A 448 -17.48 -12.12 2.64
C MET A 448 -18.25 -12.35 3.95
N ALA A 449 -17.58 -13.02 4.91
CA ALA A 449 -18.22 -13.50 6.14
C ALA A 449 -18.85 -12.38 7.00
N ASP A 450 -18.24 -11.19 7.02
CA ASP A 450 -18.70 -10.05 7.83
C ASP A 450 -19.95 -9.35 7.24
N THR A 451 -20.13 -9.42 5.92
CA THR A 451 -21.20 -8.68 5.22
C THR A 451 -22.16 -9.58 4.46
N GLY A 452 -21.79 -10.81 4.17
CA GLY A 452 -22.64 -11.84 3.57
C GLY A 452 -23.13 -11.57 2.14
N HIS A 453 -22.79 -10.43 1.54
CA HIS A 453 -23.35 -9.94 0.27
C HIS A 453 -22.65 -10.50 -0.98
N ALA A 454 -21.49 -11.13 -0.82
CA ALA A 454 -20.72 -11.62 -1.96
C ALA A 454 -19.98 -12.94 -1.66
N CYS A 455 -19.79 -13.75 -2.69
CA CYS A 455 -18.94 -14.94 -2.64
C CYS A 455 -18.22 -15.18 -3.97
N GLY A 456 -17.00 -15.72 -3.89
CA GLY A 456 -16.21 -16.18 -5.02
C GLY A 456 -16.30 -17.68 -5.18
N LEU A 457 -16.35 -18.14 -6.43
CA LEU A 457 -16.46 -19.55 -6.80
C LEU A 457 -15.37 -19.91 -7.80
N THR A 458 -14.83 -21.13 -7.72
CA THR A 458 -13.89 -21.65 -8.72
C THR A 458 -14.48 -22.87 -9.40
N LEU A 459 -14.68 -22.80 -10.70
CA LEU A 459 -15.18 -23.90 -11.51
C LEU A 459 -14.13 -25.00 -11.70
N ALA A 460 -14.55 -26.21 -12.05
CA ALA A 460 -13.66 -27.36 -12.28
C ALA A 460 -12.61 -27.11 -13.39
N ASN A 461 -12.86 -26.20 -14.33
CA ASN A 461 -11.93 -25.77 -15.37
C ASN A 461 -10.97 -24.63 -14.91
N GLY A 462 -11.06 -24.18 -13.64
CA GLY A 462 -10.24 -23.12 -13.06
C GLY A 462 -10.73 -21.71 -13.35
N VAL A 463 -11.92 -21.52 -13.92
CA VAL A 463 -12.55 -20.20 -14.08
C VAL A 463 -13.02 -19.71 -12.71
N GLU A 464 -12.70 -18.46 -12.39
CA GLU A 464 -13.13 -17.81 -11.16
C GLU A 464 -14.35 -16.93 -11.45
N LEU A 465 -15.37 -17.09 -10.61
CA LEU A 465 -16.60 -16.33 -10.66
C LEU A 465 -16.76 -15.53 -9.36
N LEU A 466 -17.27 -14.31 -9.47
CA LEU A 466 -17.70 -13.51 -8.34
C LEU A 466 -19.22 -13.29 -8.44
N ILE A 467 -19.92 -13.61 -7.38
CA ILE A 467 -21.33 -13.26 -7.20
C ILE A 467 -21.40 -12.12 -6.20
N HIS A 468 -22.08 -11.03 -6.57
CA HIS A 468 -22.25 -9.85 -5.73
C HIS A 468 -23.73 -9.44 -5.70
N VAL A 469 -24.34 -9.45 -4.53
CA VAL A 469 -25.77 -9.17 -4.33
C VAL A 469 -25.97 -7.70 -3.98
N GLY A 470 -26.68 -6.99 -4.85
CA GLY A 470 -26.93 -5.55 -4.71
C GLY A 470 -25.73 -4.68 -5.09
N VAL A 471 -25.95 -3.36 -5.14
CA VAL A 471 -24.91 -2.35 -5.35
C VAL A 471 -24.69 -1.61 -4.03
N ASP A 472 -23.44 -1.37 -3.62
CA ASP A 472 -23.02 -0.74 -2.36
C ASP A 472 -23.55 -1.41 -1.07
N THR A 473 -23.98 -2.67 -1.17
CA THR A 473 -24.56 -3.43 -0.05
C THR A 473 -23.53 -3.82 1.02
N VAL A 474 -22.27 -3.63 0.77
CA VAL A 474 -21.19 -3.73 1.79
C VAL A 474 -21.46 -2.81 2.99
N ASP A 475 -22.07 -1.64 2.76
CA ASP A 475 -22.38 -0.63 3.78
C ASP A 475 -23.47 -1.08 4.76
N MET A 476 -24.22 -2.12 4.42
CA MET A 476 -25.26 -2.69 5.30
C MET A 476 -24.68 -3.54 6.44
N GLY A 477 -23.37 -3.84 6.44
CA GLY A 477 -22.70 -4.58 7.52
C GLY A 477 -23.31 -5.98 7.78
N GLY A 478 -23.89 -6.60 6.74
CA GLY A 478 -24.47 -7.94 6.81
C GLY A 478 -25.96 -7.98 7.15
N ASP A 479 -26.61 -6.86 7.47
CA ASP A 479 -28.06 -6.86 7.72
C ASP A 479 -28.83 -7.15 6.41
N GLY A 480 -29.67 -8.17 6.46
CA GLY A 480 -30.43 -8.65 5.32
C GLY A 480 -29.72 -9.71 4.47
N PHE A 481 -28.55 -10.23 4.89
CA PHE A 481 -27.82 -11.28 4.20
C PHE A 481 -27.57 -12.49 5.10
N LYS A 482 -27.61 -13.68 4.50
CA LYS A 482 -27.27 -14.93 5.18
C LYS A 482 -26.50 -15.83 4.23
N LEU A 483 -25.23 -16.04 4.53
CA LEU A 483 -24.40 -17.03 3.87
C LEU A 483 -24.86 -18.44 4.22
N LEU A 484 -25.01 -19.29 3.22
CA LEU A 484 -25.43 -20.68 3.34
C LEU A 484 -24.26 -21.64 3.12
N VAL A 485 -23.09 -21.12 2.73
CA VAL A 485 -21.86 -21.85 2.42
C VAL A 485 -20.66 -21.24 3.16
N LYS A 486 -19.57 -21.98 3.21
CA LYS A 486 -18.29 -21.56 3.78
C LYS A 486 -17.19 -21.70 2.74
N GLU A 487 -16.09 -20.97 2.95
CA GLU A 487 -14.88 -21.13 2.15
C GLU A 487 -14.35 -22.56 2.20
N GLY A 488 -14.06 -23.14 1.03
CA GLY A 488 -13.63 -24.51 0.87
C GLY A 488 -14.76 -25.53 0.64
N ASP A 489 -16.03 -25.15 0.73
CA ASP A 489 -17.16 -26.03 0.43
C ASP A 489 -17.19 -26.35 -1.07
N HIS A 490 -17.54 -27.61 -1.41
CA HIS A 490 -17.86 -28.01 -2.78
C HIS A 490 -19.36 -28.01 -2.97
N VAL A 491 -19.87 -27.25 -3.92
CA VAL A 491 -21.30 -27.07 -4.20
C VAL A 491 -21.65 -27.53 -5.60
N ARG A 492 -22.86 -28.05 -5.75
CA ARG A 492 -23.39 -28.48 -7.06
C ARG A 492 -24.23 -27.38 -7.69
N ALA A 493 -24.35 -27.43 -9.01
CA ALA A 493 -25.20 -26.51 -9.76
C ALA A 493 -26.64 -26.48 -9.20
N GLY A 494 -27.09 -25.29 -8.79
CA GLY A 494 -28.40 -25.05 -8.19
C GLY A 494 -28.44 -25.14 -6.64
N GLU A 495 -27.33 -25.49 -5.97
CA GLU A 495 -27.27 -25.44 -4.50
C GLU A 495 -27.26 -23.98 -4.00
N PRO A 496 -27.97 -23.67 -2.87
CA PRO A 496 -28.08 -22.32 -2.36
C PRO A 496 -26.76 -21.80 -1.76
N LEU A 497 -26.42 -20.56 -2.07
CA LEU A 497 -25.18 -19.89 -1.64
C LEU A 497 -25.43 -18.75 -0.65
N ILE A 498 -26.33 -17.83 -1.03
CA ILE A 498 -26.66 -16.62 -0.27
C ILE A 498 -28.18 -16.46 -0.25
N GLU A 499 -28.75 -16.24 0.92
CA GLU A 499 -30.13 -15.79 1.10
C GLU A 499 -30.11 -14.29 1.45
N PHE A 500 -30.95 -13.47 0.82
CA PHE A 500 -31.00 -12.04 1.06
C PHE A 500 -32.41 -11.50 1.16
N ASP A 501 -32.58 -10.38 1.86
CA ASP A 501 -33.84 -9.69 2.07
C ASP A 501 -33.91 -8.43 1.18
N PRO A 502 -34.68 -8.46 0.07
CA PRO A 502 -34.73 -7.33 -0.84
C PRO A 502 -35.47 -6.11 -0.26
N GLU A 503 -36.32 -6.29 0.77
CA GLU A 503 -36.97 -5.16 1.42
C GLU A 503 -36.01 -4.38 2.27
N LYS A 504 -35.12 -5.05 2.99
CA LYS A 504 -34.04 -4.42 3.78
C LYS A 504 -33.05 -3.70 2.87
N ILE A 505 -32.63 -4.32 1.76
CA ILE A 505 -31.71 -3.70 0.80
C ILE A 505 -32.32 -2.39 0.24
N ARG A 506 -33.58 -2.44 -0.19
CA ARG A 506 -34.28 -1.23 -0.69
C ARG A 506 -34.51 -0.18 0.38
N ALA A 507 -34.83 -0.60 1.61
CA ALA A 507 -34.99 0.31 2.75
C ALA A 507 -33.69 1.03 3.12
N ALA A 508 -32.53 0.38 2.90
CA ALA A 508 -31.23 0.98 3.05
C ALA A 508 -30.82 1.91 1.87
N GLY A 509 -31.67 1.98 0.81
CA GLY A 509 -31.42 2.82 -0.35
C GLY A 509 -30.58 2.17 -1.46
N HIS A 510 -30.34 0.85 -1.40
CA HIS A 510 -29.49 0.15 -2.34
C HIS A 510 -30.32 -0.62 -3.39
N PRO A 511 -29.87 -0.71 -4.65
CA PRO A 511 -30.46 -1.60 -5.65
C PRO A 511 -30.20 -3.07 -5.31
N CYS A 512 -31.17 -3.93 -5.59
CA CYS A 512 -31.03 -5.39 -5.41
C CYS A 512 -30.36 -6.08 -6.61
N THR A 513 -29.97 -5.34 -7.65
CA THR A 513 -29.35 -5.88 -8.86
C THR A 513 -28.15 -6.74 -8.49
N THR A 514 -28.17 -8.01 -8.87
CA THR A 514 -27.16 -9.00 -8.48
C THR A 514 -26.28 -9.34 -9.68
N MET A 515 -24.99 -9.29 -9.51
CA MET A 515 -23.99 -9.51 -10.57
C MET A 515 -23.39 -10.90 -10.47
N LEU A 516 -23.21 -11.55 -11.64
CA LEU A 516 -22.37 -12.70 -11.86
C LEU A 516 -21.23 -12.28 -12.79
N ILE A 517 -20.02 -12.28 -12.26
CA ILE A 517 -18.83 -11.74 -12.92
C ILE A 517 -17.79 -12.84 -13.08
N VAL A 518 -17.19 -12.95 -14.26
CA VAL A 518 -16.01 -13.77 -14.49
C VAL A 518 -14.79 -12.92 -14.14
N THR A 519 -14.11 -13.29 -13.06
CA THR A 519 -12.89 -12.61 -12.58
C THR A 519 -11.67 -13.28 -13.18
N GLY A 520 -10.77 -12.51 -13.80
CA GLY A 520 -9.52 -13.00 -14.37
C GLY A 520 -9.45 -12.86 -15.90
N GLU A 521 -8.29 -12.39 -16.36
CA GLU A 521 -8.02 -12.20 -17.80
C GLU A 521 -7.98 -13.55 -18.53
N GLY A 522 -8.79 -13.68 -19.57
CA GLY A 522 -8.74 -14.79 -20.54
C GLY A 522 -9.72 -15.93 -20.29
N SER A 523 -10.56 -15.87 -19.27
CA SER A 523 -11.46 -16.97 -18.88
C SER A 523 -12.86 -16.93 -19.51
N ALA A 524 -13.29 -15.81 -20.06
CA ALA A 524 -14.64 -15.65 -20.65
C ALA A 524 -14.78 -16.23 -22.08
N ALA A 525 -13.67 -16.54 -22.75
CA ALA A 525 -13.70 -17.08 -24.12
C ALA A 525 -14.28 -18.52 -24.13
N GLY A 526 -15.56 -18.64 -24.43
CA GLY A 526 -16.27 -19.91 -24.59
C GLY A 526 -17.30 -20.23 -23.51
N ILE A 527 -17.58 -19.34 -22.59
CA ILE A 527 -18.71 -19.45 -21.64
C ILE A 527 -19.88 -18.65 -22.20
N THR A 528 -21.01 -19.32 -22.46
CA THR A 528 -22.29 -18.68 -22.74
C THR A 528 -23.01 -18.44 -21.41
N MET A 529 -23.32 -17.20 -21.11
CA MET A 529 -24.13 -16.82 -19.95
C MET A 529 -25.57 -16.59 -20.38
#